data_26751fba03b399e8be02a9c823244915
#
_entry.id   26751fba03b399e8be02a9c823244915
#
_cell.length_a   1.000
_cell.length_b   1.000
_cell.length_c   1.000
_cell.angle_alpha   90.00
_cell.angle_beta   90.00
_cell.angle_gamma   90.00
#
_symmetry.space_group_name_H-M   'P 1'
#
loop_
_entity.id
_entity.type
_entity.pdbx_description
1 polymer ?
#
loop_
_entity_poly.entity_id
_entity_poly.type
_entity_poly.pdbx_seq_one_letter_code
_entity_poly.pdbx_strand_id
1 'polypeptide(L)'
;DYNISLGNIAMISTSFFFTQLLVDLFCAKYVDKIGYRVCIVASEVCSAAGLVGLAFLPEIIPSPFIGIIISVILYAIGSGLIEVLGSPIVEACPFENKEATMSLLHSFYCWGCTGVVLFSTVFFALFGTEHWKILTLLWVIIPVCNMILFTKVPIYSLHEEGEKGMTMGELFREKVFWFLMIMMVCSGASEQAVSQWASAFAEQGLGITKTIGDLVGPMAFSILMGTSRLISVSYTHLTLPTIR
;
A
#
# COMPACT_ATOMS: atom_id res chain seq x y z
N ASP A 1 18.77 3.95 -16.03
CA ASP A 1 20.04 4.69 -15.99
C ASP A 1 21.15 3.94 -15.23
N TYR A 2 20.85 3.00 -14.34
CA TYR A 2 21.85 2.28 -13.52
C TYR A 2 22.22 0.89 -14.08
N ASN A 3 21.77 0.50 -15.28
CA ASN A 3 22.02 -0.82 -15.90
C ASN A 3 21.71 -2.01 -14.96
N ILE A 4 20.62 -1.92 -14.20
CA ILE A 4 20.18 -2.95 -13.25
C ILE A 4 19.58 -4.11 -14.03
N SER A 5 20.05 -5.34 -13.75
CA SER A 5 19.52 -6.55 -14.38
C SER A 5 18.06 -6.81 -14.00
N LEU A 6 17.31 -7.51 -14.85
CA LEU A 6 15.90 -7.86 -14.59
C LEU A 6 15.75 -8.67 -13.28
N GLY A 7 16.71 -9.53 -12.97
CA GLY A 7 16.74 -10.27 -11.69
C GLY A 7 16.87 -9.34 -10.49
N ASN A 8 17.68 -8.31 -10.57
CA ASN A 8 17.82 -7.31 -9.51
C ASN A 8 16.57 -6.45 -9.36
N ILE A 9 15.86 -6.15 -10.45
CA ILE A 9 14.56 -5.46 -10.40
C ILE A 9 13.54 -6.32 -9.65
N ALA A 10 13.49 -7.62 -9.93
CA ALA A 10 12.63 -8.55 -9.19
C ALA A 10 12.99 -8.62 -7.70
N MET A 11 14.29 -8.55 -7.34
CA MET A 11 14.75 -8.50 -5.95
C MET A 11 14.28 -7.24 -5.22
N ILE A 12 14.16 -6.09 -5.90
CA ILE A 12 13.63 -4.86 -5.30
C ILE A 12 12.18 -5.10 -4.83
N SER A 13 11.32 -5.62 -5.70
CA SER A 13 9.92 -5.94 -5.34
C SER A 13 9.85 -7.00 -4.25
N THR A 14 10.66 -8.05 -4.33
CA THR A 14 10.71 -9.09 -3.31
C THR A 14 11.14 -8.53 -1.95
N SER A 15 12.15 -7.66 -1.91
CA SER A 15 12.59 -7.02 -0.67
C SER A 15 11.51 -6.13 -0.07
N PHE A 16 10.76 -5.42 -0.89
CA PHE A 16 9.62 -4.61 -0.45
C PHE A 16 8.57 -5.46 0.27
N PHE A 17 8.02 -6.47 -0.39
CA PHE A 17 6.98 -7.32 0.19
C PHE A 17 7.47 -8.17 1.38
N PHE A 18 8.72 -8.63 1.33
CA PHE A 18 9.31 -9.33 2.47
C PHE A 18 9.42 -8.42 3.69
N THR A 19 9.82 -7.17 3.50
CA THR A 19 9.87 -6.18 4.57
C THR A 19 8.48 -5.89 5.13
N GLN A 20 7.46 -5.72 4.26
CA GLN A 20 6.07 -5.57 4.70
C GLN A 20 5.63 -6.75 5.57
N LEU A 21 5.84 -7.98 5.13
CA LEU A 21 5.49 -9.18 5.90
C LEU A 21 6.14 -9.17 7.30
N LEU A 22 7.41 -8.78 7.41
CA LEU A 22 8.07 -8.66 8.72
C LEU A 22 7.45 -7.57 9.59
N VAL A 23 7.06 -6.45 9.00
CA VAL A 23 6.38 -5.36 9.69
C VAL A 23 5.00 -5.80 10.18
N ASP A 24 4.23 -6.53 9.36
CA ASP A 24 2.92 -7.06 9.72
C ASP A 24 3.02 -7.98 10.94
N LEU A 25 3.99 -8.90 10.94
CA LEU A 25 4.26 -9.78 12.08
C LEU A 25 4.69 -9.02 13.34
N PHE A 26 5.48 -7.96 13.17
CA PHE A 26 5.87 -7.09 14.28
C PHE A 26 4.66 -6.34 14.84
N CYS A 27 3.84 -5.75 13.97
CA CYS A 27 2.65 -5.01 14.35
C CYS A 27 1.64 -5.88 15.08
N ALA A 28 1.38 -7.09 14.61
CA ALA A 28 0.48 -8.04 15.25
C ALA A 28 0.81 -8.31 16.74
N LYS A 29 2.04 -8.04 17.15
CA LYS A 29 2.50 -8.31 18.53
C LYS A 29 2.70 -7.03 19.35
N TYR A 30 3.10 -5.93 18.73
CA TYR A 30 3.64 -4.78 19.44
C TYR A 30 2.83 -3.49 19.30
N VAL A 31 1.98 -3.36 18.29
CA VAL A 31 1.24 -2.13 18.00
C VAL A 31 0.42 -1.63 19.18
N ASP A 32 -0.32 -2.51 19.85
CA ASP A 32 -1.16 -2.13 20.98
C ASP A 32 -0.34 -1.62 22.18
N LYS A 33 0.91 -2.06 22.31
CA LYS A 33 1.83 -1.61 23.38
C LYS A 33 2.50 -0.28 23.06
N ILE A 34 2.85 -0.07 21.79
CA ILE A 34 3.54 1.15 21.32
C ILE A 34 2.53 2.29 21.17
N GLY A 35 1.32 1.97 20.76
CA GLY A 35 0.24 2.91 20.48
C GLY A 35 0.12 3.28 19.01
N TYR A 36 -1.13 3.30 18.53
CA TYR A 36 -1.48 3.54 17.13
C TYR A 36 -0.92 4.86 16.58
N ARG A 37 -0.97 5.94 17.37
CA ARG A 37 -0.48 7.26 16.94
C ARG A 37 1.03 7.25 16.67
N VAL A 38 1.80 6.64 17.54
CA VAL A 38 3.27 6.56 17.38
C VAL A 38 3.61 5.77 16.14
N CYS A 39 2.94 4.63 15.93
CA CYS A 39 3.19 3.76 14.79
C CYS A 39 2.81 4.43 13.47
N ILE A 40 1.66 5.13 13.38
CA ILE A 40 1.24 5.78 12.14
C ILE A 40 2.09 7.01 11.80
N VAL A 41 2.54 7.77 12.79
CA VAL A 41 3.50 8.86 12.56
C VAL A 41 4.86 8.30 12.13
N ALA A 42 5.32 7.21 12.74
CA ALA A 42 6.55 6.53 12.34
C ALA A 42 6.46 5.99 10.90
N SER A 43 5.30 5.50 10.47
CA SER A 43 5.09 5.04 9.09
C SER A 43 5.34 6.17 8.07
N GLU A 44 4.79 7.35 8.34
CA GLU A 44 4.96 8.50 7.44
C GLU A 44 6.41 9.01 7.42
N VAL A 45 7.08 9.00 8.57
CA VAL A 45 8.53 9.35 8.65
C VAL A 45 9.36 8.36 7.83
N CYS A 46 9.13 7.06 7.98
CA CYS A 46 9.85 6.02 7.23
C CYS A 46 9.56 6.13 5.73
N SER A 47 8.31 6.36 5.33
CA SER A 47 7.91 6.56 3.94
C SER A 47 8.60 7.77 3.32
N ALA A 48 8.58 8.93 4.00
CA ALA A 48 9.25 10.13 3.54
C ALA A 48 10.77 9.93 3.44
N ALA A 49 11.39 9.35 4.46
CA ALA A 49 12.83 9.09 4.47
C ALA A 49 13.24 8.09 3.39
N GLY A 50 12.44 7.05 3.13
CA GLY A 50 12.68 6.09 2.05
C GLY A 50 12.59 6.72 0.67
N LEU A 51 11.59 7.58 0.42
CA LEU A 51 11.48 8.31 -0.86
C LEU A 51 12.63 9.30 -1.06
N VAL A 52 13.02 10.05 -0.02
CA VAL A 52 14.21 10.93 -0.07
C VAL A 52 15.46 10.08 -0.30
N GLY A 53 15.60 8.97 0.41
CA GLY A 53 16.69 8.03 0.22
C GLY A 53 16.77 7.53 -1.22
N LEU A 54 15.64 7.18 -1.83
CA LEU A 54 15.59 6.73 -3.22
C LEU A 54 16.13 7.78 -4.21
N ALA A 55 15.90 9.06 -3.95
CA ALA A 55 16.41 10.13 -4.81
C ALA A 55 17.93 10.34 -4.70
N PHE A 56 18.55 10.05 -3.53
CA PHE A 56 19.95 10.40 -3.26
C PHE A 56 20.88 9.22 -2.99
N LEU A 57 20.45 8.16 -2.28
CA LEU A 57 21.33 7.05 -1.89
C LEU A 57 21.96 6.30 -3.07
N PRO A 58 21.28 6.10 -4.22
CA PRO A 58 21.90 5.43 -5.37
C PRO A 58 23.12 6.15 -5.93
N GLU A 59 23.28 7.44 -5.66
CA GLU A 59 24.45 8.24 -6.08
C GLU A 59 25.51 8.36 -5.01
N ILE A 60 25.14 8.30 -3.74
CA ILE A 60 26.05 8.44 -2.60
C ILE A 60 26.76 7.11 -2.32
N ILE A 61 26.04 6.01 -2.47
CA ILE A 61 26.56 4.66 -2.18
C ILE A 61 27.30 4.12 -3.41
N PRO A 62 28.49 3.48 -3.25
CA PRO A 62 29.27 2.98 -4.36
C PRO A 62 28.51 2.01 -5.29
N SER A 63 27.52 1.29 -4.76
CA SER A 63 26.62 0.44 -5.54
C SER A 63 25.22 1.07 -5.57
N PRO A 64 24.75 1.59 -6.72
CA PRO A 64 23.41 2.17 -6.86
C PRO A 64 22.30 1.19 -6.44
N PHE A 65 22.45 -0.09 -6.74
CA PHE A 65 21.50 -1.14 -6.38
C PHE A 65 21.32 -1.25 -4.86
N ILE A 66 22.42 -1.20 -4.09
CA ILE A 66 22.36 -1.22 -2.62
C ILE A 66 21.64 0.02 -2.09
N GLY A 67 21.91 1.20 -2.68
CA GLY A 67 21.22 2.45 -2.32
C GLY A 67 19.72 2.35 -2.55
N ILE A 68 19.29 1.76 -3.65
CA ILE A 68 17.87 1.50 -3.95
C ILE A 68 17.27 0.54 -2.92
N ILE A 69 17.92 -0.59 -2.63
CA ILE A 69 17.41 -1.59 -1.68
C ILE A 69 17.23 -0.99 -0.28
N ILE A 70 18.20 -0.21 0.22
CA ILE A 70 18.09 0.45 1.53
C ILE A 70 16.89 1.41 1.55
N SER A 71 16.73 2.21 0.51
CA SER A 71 15.60 3.14 0.37
C SER A 71 14.26 2.42 0.32
N VAL A 72 14.19 1.32 -0.43
CA VAL A 72 13.00 0.48 -0.58
C VAL A 72 12.63 -0.18 0.75
N ILE A 73 13.59 -0.74 1.49
CA ILE A 73 13.33 -1.31 2.81
C ILE A 73 12.76 -0.23 3.75
N LEU A 74 13.33 0.96 3.72
CA LEU A 74 12.88 2.05 4.60
C LEU A 74 11.45 2.49 4.30
N TYR A 75 11.11 2.70 3.02
CA TYR A 75 9.74 3.06 2.68
C TYR A 75 8.76 1.87 2.78
N ALA A 76 9.24 0.64 2.63
CA ALA A 76 8.43 -0.56 2.86
C ALA A 76 8.03 -0.74 4.33
N ILE A 77 8.91 -0.35 5.27
CA ILE A 77 8.54 -0.27 6.69
C ILE A 77 7.38 0.71 6.88
N GLY A 78 7.48 1.89 6.28
CA GLY A 78 6.40 2.88 6.33
C GLY A 78 5.10 2.36 5.72
N SER A 79 5.18 1.77 4.54
CA SER A 79 4.03 1.20 3.83
C SER A 79 3.35 0.08 4.61
N GLY A 80 4.11 -0.86 5.18
CA GLY A 80 3.57 -1.96 6.00
C GLY A 80 2.87 -1.44 7.26
N LEU A 81 3.49 -0.48 7.96
CA LEU A 81 2.86 0.12 9.14
C LEU A 81 1.50 0.76 8.82
N ILE A 82 1.39 1.55 7.76
CA ILE A 82 0.12 2.20 7.41
C ILE A 82 -0.93 1.21 6.92
N GLU A 83 -0.51 0.17 6.21
CA GLU A 83 -1.40 -0.89 5.73
C GLU A 83 -2.06 -1.65 6.88
N VAL A 84 -1.30 -2.06 7.87
CA VAL A 84 -1.81 -2.75 9.08
C VAL A 84 -2.66 -1.83 9.94
N LEU A 85 -2.30 -0.55 10.07
CA LEU A 85 -2.98 0.37 10.98
C LEU A 85 -4.21 1.04 10.38
N GLY A 86 -4.27 1.19 9.07
CA GLY A 86 -5.33 1.94 8.40
C GLY A 86 -6.73 1.38 8.70
N SER A 87 -6.91 0.09 8.52
CA SER A 87 -8.21 -0.57 8.77
C SER A 87 -8.63 -0.53 10.25
N PRO A 88 -7.79 -0.91 11.24
CA PRO A 88 -8.14 -0.80 12.65
C PRO A 88 -8.47 0.62 13.10
N ILE A 89 -7.73 1.63 12.64
CA ILE A 89 -8.01 3.04 13.00
C ILE A 89 -9.37 3.48 12.47
N VAL A 90 -9.71 3.12 11.22
CA VAL A 90 -11.01 3.47 10.63
C VAL A 90 -12.13 2.69 11.30
N GLU A 91 -11.93 1.44 11.66
CA GLU A 91 -12.92 0.61 12.36
C GLU A 91 -13.19 1.13 13.78
N ALA A 92 -12.20 1.66 14.47
CA ALA A 92 -12.34 2.27 15.79
C ALA A 92 -13.10 3.59 15.76
N CYS A 93 -13.22 4.26 14.62
CA CYS A 93 -13.96 5.50 14.50
C CYS A 93 -15.47 5.28 14.74
N PRO A 94 -16.18 6.26 15.36
CA PRO A 94 -17.60 6.15 15.70
C PRO A 94 -18.50 6.38 14.49
N PHE A 95 -18.31 5.63 13.42
CA PHE A 95 -19.19 5.66 12.25
C PHE A 95 -20.37 4.69 12.42
N GLU A 96 -21.56 5.11 11.98
CA GLU A 96 -22.77 4.29 12.04
C GLU A 96 -22.69 3.05 11.13
N ASN A 97 -22.07 3.19 9.95
CA ASN A 97 -21.94 2.11 8.97
C ASN A 97 -20.46 1.78 8.75
N LYS A 98 -19.95 0.87 9.55
CA LYS A 98 -18.54 0.44 9.49
C LYS A 98 -18.19 -0.26 8.18
N GLU A 99 -19.08 -1.12 7.65
CA GLU A 99 -18.83 -1.87 6.41
C GLU A 99 -18.68 -0.92 5.21
N ALA A 100 -19.59 0.07 5.09
CA ALA A 100 -19.51 1.07 4.05
C ALA A 100 -18.22 1.91 4.16
N THR A 101 -17.85 2.28 5.38
CA THR A 101 -16.62 3.06 5.64
C THR A 101 -15.36 2.27 5.28
N MET A 102 -15.31 0.99 5.62
CA MET A 102 -14.19 0.11 5.24
C MET A 102 -14.08 -0.07 3.72
N SER A 103 -15.21 -0.27 3.04
CA SER A 103 -15.21 -0.35 1.58
C SER A 103 -14.78 0.96 0.93
N LEU A 104 -15.16 2.09 1.50
CA LEU A 104 -14.73 3.42 1.06
C LEU A 104 -13.21 3.61 1.25
N LEU A 105 -12.67 3.20 2.41
CA LEU A 105 -11.21 3.22 2.66
C LEU A 105 -10.44 2.48 1.57
N HIS A 106 -10.86 1.26 1.26
CA HIS A 106 -10.22 0.46 0.20
C HIS A 106 -10.45 1.03 -1.21
N SER A 107 -11.56 1.74 -1.44
CA SER A 107 -11.79 2.45 -2.69
C SER A 107 -10.83 3.62 -2.85
N PHE A 108 -10.54 4.38 -1.79
CA PHE A 108 -9.55 5.45 -1.82
C PHE A 108 -8.14 4.96 -2.15
N TYR A 109 -7.77 3.75 -1.69
CA TYR A 109 -6.53 3.12 -2.12
C TYR A 109 -6.46 2.97 -3.64
N CYS A 110 -7.52 2.44 -4.27
CA CYS A 110 -7.59 2.27 -5.72
C CYS A 110 -7.53 3.60 -6.47
N TRP A 111 -8.25 4.62 -6.02
CA TRP A 111 -8.21 5.95 -6.60
C TRP A 111 -6.86 6.63 -6.41
N GLY A 112 -6.20 6.39 -5.27
CA GLY A 112 -4.83 6.82 -5.01
C GLY A 112 -3.85 6.21 -6.01
N CYS A 113 -3.92 4.89 -6.24
CA CYS A 113 -3.13 4.20 -7.26
C CYS A 113 -3.37 4.79 -8.65
N THR A 114 -4.64 4.99 -9.04
CA THR A 114 -5.00 5.64 -10.31
C THR A 114 -4.34 7.01 -10.44
N GLY A 115 -4.45 7.84 -9.40
CA GLY A 115 -3.86 9.19 -9.37
C GLY A 115 -2.34 9.17 -9.50
N VAL A 116 -1.67 8.26 -8.79
CA VAL A 116 -0.20 8.11 -8.86
C VAL A 116 0.24 7.69 -10.25
N VAL A 117 -0.40 6.68 -10.84
CA VAL A 117 -0.06 6.21 -12.20
C VAL A 117 -0.28 7.32 -13.22
N LEU A 118 -1.46 7.95 -13.20
CA LEU A 118 -1.80 9.02 -14.13
C LEU A 118 -0.82 10.20 -14.03
N PHE A 119 -0.60 10.70 -12.81
CA PHE A 119 0.31 11.83 -12.60
C PHE A 119 1.74 11.49 -13.02
N SER A 120 2.25 10.32 -12.65
CA SER A 120 3.60 9.89 -13.00
C SER A 120 3.76 9.70 -14.51
N THR A 121 2.76 9.10 -15.18
CA THR A 121 2.76 8.92 -16.63
C THR A 121 2.76 10.26 -17.36
N VAL A 122 1.90 11.20 -16.95
CA VAL A 122 1.85 12.56 -17.53
C VAL A 122 3.15 13.32 -17.26
N PHE A 123 3.69 13.22 -16.04
CA PHE A 123 4.95 13.86 -15.70
C PHE A 123 6.09 13.37 -16.61
N PHE A 124 6.24 12.07 -16.77
CA PHE A 124 7.29 11.51 -17.64
C PHE A 124 7.06 11.79 -19.12
N ALA A 125 5.81 11.88 -19.56
CA ALA A 125 5.50 12.27 -20.94
C ALA A 125 5.87 13.73 -21.25
N LEU A 126 5.77 14.63 -20.26
CA LEU A 126 6.06 16.05 -20.43
C LEU A 126 7.53 16.41 -20.16
N PHE A 127 8.15 15.81 -19.15
CA PHE A 127 9.47 16.19 -18.66
C PHE A 127 10.56 15.16 -18.95
N GLY A 128 10.21 13.97 -19.41
CA GLY A 128 11.16 12.88 -19.64
C GLY A 128 11.47 12.06 -18.39
N THR A 129 11.96 10.85 -18.61
CA THR A 129 12.26 9.89 -17.53
C THR A 129 13.53 10.24 -16.74
N GLU A 130 14.38 11.12 -17.25
CA GLU A 130 15.58 11.63 -16.57
C GLU A 130 15.24 12.45 -15.32
N HIS A 131 14.03 13.00 -15.23
CA HIS A 131 13.55 13.81 -14.09
C HIS A 131 12.88 12.98 -13.00
N TRP A 132 13.05 11.66 -12.98
CA TRP A 132 12.41 10.75 -12.00
C TRP A 132 12.67 11.12 -10.54
N LYS A 133 13.84 11.71 -10.22
CA LYS A 133 14.16 12.17 -8.86
C LYS A 133 13.25 13.30 -8.39
N ILE A 134 12.95 14.23 -9.31
CA ILE A 134 12.04 15.35 -8.99
C ILE A 134 10.66 14.77 -8.68
N LEU A 135 10.18 13.83 -9.48
CA LEU A 135 8.91 13.16 -9.23
C LEU A 135 8.90 12.44 -7.87
N THR A 136 9.97 11.71 -7.55
CA THR A 136 10.10 11.02 -6.26
C THR A 136 10.04 12.01 -5.09
N LEU A 137 10.73 13.16 -5.20
CA LEU A 137 10.70 14.20 -4.17
C LEU A 137 9.33 14.90 -4.07
N LEU A 138 8.59 15.04 -5.17
CA LEU A 138 7.22 15.55 -5.11
C LEU A 138 6.30 14.60 -4.32
N TRP A 139 6.49 13.31 -4.45
CA TRP A 139 5.72 12.32 -3.67
C TRP A 139 6.03 12.37 -2.17
N VAL A 140 7.18 12.90 -1.73
CA VAL A 140 7.50 13.09 -0.30
C VAL A 140 6.52 14.05 0.40
N ILE A 141 5.91 14.97 -0.35
CA ILE A 141 4.97 15.95 0.21
C ILE A 141 3.80 15.24 0.91
N ILE A 142 3.32 14.12 0.34
CA ILE A 142 2.16 13.39 0.88
C ILE A 142 2.44 12.82 2.28
N PRO A 143 3.47 11.98 2.50
CA PRO A 143 3.74 11.47 3.83
C PRO A 143 4.13 12.58 4.83
N VAL A 144 4.77 13.65 4.41
CA VAL A 144 5.06 14.78 5.30
C VAL A 144 3.76 15.48 5.74
N CYS A 145 2.83 15.73 4.82
CA CYS A 145 1.52 16.30 5.17
C CYS A 145 0.73 15.37 6.10
N ASN A 146 0.70 14.07 5.79
CA ASN A 146 0.03 13.07 6.61
C ASN A 146 0.64 12.97 8.01
N MET A 147 1.97 12.98 8.13
CA MET A 147 2.68 13.01 9.41
C MET A 147 2.16 14.17 10.28
N ILE A 148 2.05 15.37 9.73
CA ILE A 148 1.54 16.54 10.45
C ILE A 148 0.07 16.36 10.84
N LEU A 149 -0.75 15.82 9.94
CA LEU A 149 -2.17 15.56 10.21
C LEU A 149 -2.36 14.51 11.32
N PHE A 150 -1.65 13.39 11.28
CA PHE A 150 -1.77 12.33 12.28
C PHE A 150 -1.28 12.71 13.68
N THR A 151 -0.46 13.78 13.80
CA THR A 151 -0.15 14.34 15.12
C THR A 151 -1.34 15.10 15.73
N LYS A 152 -2.30 15.56 14.93
CA LYS A 152 -3.41 16.43 15.37
C LYS A 152 -4.77 15.75 15.41
N VAL A 153 -5.02 14.81 14.50
CA VAL A 153 -6.30 14.11 14.37
C VAL A 153 -6.50 13.16 15.56
N PRO A 154 -7.73 13.04 16.13
CA PRO A 154 -8.02 12.03 17.15
C PRO A 154 -7.86 10.63 16.54
N ILE A 155 -7.15 9.75 17.23
CA ILE A 155 -6.98 8.33 16.87
C ILE A 155 -7.59 7.51 18.00
N TYR A 156 -8.58 6.70 17.66
CA TYR A 156 -9.26 5.81 18.57
C TYR A 156 -8.57 4.45 18.55
N SER A 157 -8.57 3.73 19.69
CA SER A 157 -8.12 2.35 19.77
C SER A 157 -9.30 1.40 19.66
N LEU A 158 -9.10 0.24 19.01
CA LEU A 158 -10.13 -0.80 18.88
C LEU A 158 -10.43 -1.50 20.19
N HIS A 159 -9.44 -1.62 21.07
CA HIS A 159 -9.59 -2.33 22.34
C HIS A 159 -9.91 -1.38 23.49
N GLU A 160 -10.96 -1.70 24.24
CA GLU A 160 -11.15 -1.13 25.57
C GLU A 160 -10.10 -1.72 26.54
N GLU A 161 -9.64 -0.91 27.49
CA GLU A 161 -8.66 -1.35 28.47
C GLU A 161 -9.21 -2.58 29.24
N GLY A 162 -8.61 -3.75 28.99
CA GLY A 162 -8.96 -5.00 29.67
C GLY A 162 -9.52 -6.13 28.79
N GLU A 163 -9.89 -5.89 27.56
CA GLU A 163 -10.26 -6.97 26.63
C GLU A 163 -9.03 -7.75 26.16
N LYS A 164 -9.04 -9.06 26.43
CA LYS A 164 -8.02 -9.98 25.93
C LYS A 164 -8.48 -10.52 24.58
N GLY A 165 -7.84 -10.05 23.51
CA GLY A 165 -7.97 -10.68 22.19
C GLY A 165 -7.43 -12.11 22.17
N MET A 166 -7.74 -12.85 21.11
CA MET A 166 -7.19 -14.19 20.89
C MET A 166 -5.67 -14.15 20.79
N THR A 167 -5.01 -15.13 21.42
CA THR A 167 -3.56 -15.29 21.27
C THR A 167 -3.23 -15.85 19.87
N MET A 168 -2.03 -15.58 19.37
CA MET A 168 -1.57 -16.13 18.07
C MET A 168 -1.68 -17.66 18.01
N GLY A 169 -1.45 -18.36 19.15
CA GLY A 169 -1.57 -19.81 19.23
C GLY A 169 -3.00 -20.31 19.11
N GLU A 170 -3.98 -19.58 19.62
CA GLU A 170 -5.41 -19.86 19.47
C GLU A 170 -5.85 -19.60 18.04
N LEU A 171 -5.42 -18.47 17.45
CA LEU A 171 -5.73 -18.10 16.08
C LEU A 171 -5.28 -19.17 15.07
N PHE A 172 -4.06 -19.69 15.21
CA PHE A 172 -3.53 -20.75 14.34
C PHE A 172 -4.24 -22.10 14.48
N ARG A 173 -5.01 -22.33 15.54
CA ARG A 173 -5.84 -23.53 15.71
C ARG A 173 -7.19 -23.43 15.00
N GLU A 174 -7.63 -22.22 14.65
CA GLU A 174 -8.91 -21.98 14.02
C GLU A 174 -8.85 -22.32 12.51
N LYS A 175 -9.73 -23.23 12.06
CA LYS A 175 -9.81 -23.63 10.64
C LYS A 175 -10.26 -22.48 9.74
N VAL A 176 -11.13 -21.62 10.26
CA VAL A 176 -11.63 -20.44 9.53
C VAL A 176 -10.49 -19.47 9.23
N PHE A 177 -9.55 -19.30 10.16
CA PHE A 177 -8.34 -18.48 9.95
C PHE A 177 -7.55 -18.95 8.72
N TRP A 178 -7.27 -20.23 8.59
CA TRP A 178 -6.52 -20.76 7.45
C TRP A 178 -7.27 -20.65 6.13
N PHE A 179 -8.59 -20.86 6.15
CA PHE A 179 -9.41 -20.67 4.96
C PHE A 179 -9.38 -19.20 4.49
N LEU A 180 -9.57 -18.25 5.40
CA LEU A 180 -9.48 -16.82 5.10
C LEU A 180 -8.06 -16.42 4.64
N MET A 181 -7.02 -16.97 5.26
CA MET A 181 -5.63 -16.73 4.88
C MET A 181 -5.37 -17.17 3.43
N ILE A 182 -5.82 -18.36 3.04
CA ILE A 182 -5.67 -18.85 1.66
C ILE A 182 -6.44 -17.95 0.68
N MET A 183 -7.67 -17.56 1.01
CA MET A 183 -8.43 -16.63 0.18
C MET A 183 -7.72 -15.29 0.00
N MET A 184 -7.16 -14.72 1.07
CA MET A 184 -6.40 -13.48 1.02
C MET A 184 -5.14 -13.61 0.17
N VAL A 185 -4.40 -14.71 0.29
CA VAL A 185 -3.21 -14.97 -0.53
C VAL A 185 -3.58 -15.07 -2.01
N CYS A 186 -4.63 -15.80 -2.37
CA CYS A 186 -5.07 -15.92 -3.76
C CYS A 186 -5.53 -14.58 -4.34
N SER A 187 -6.31 -13.82 -3.57
CA SER A 187 -6.79 -12.50 -3.98
C SER A 187 -5.63 -11.51 -4.17
N GLY A 188 -4.76 -11.41 -3.16
CA GLY A 188 -3.62 -10.50 -3.20
C GLY A 188 -2.61 -10.84 -4.29
N ALA A 189 -2.33 -12.13 -4.52
CA ALA A 189 -1.45 -12.56 -5.60
C ALA A 189 -2.00 -12.18 -6.99
N SER A 190 -3.31 -12.34 -7.19
CA SER A 190 -3.97 -11.96 -8.44
C SER A 190 -3.94 -10.45 -8.67
N GLU A 191 -4.22 -9.65 -7.63
CA GLU A 191 -4.18 -8.19 -7.66
C GLU A 191 -2.76 -7.70 -7.97
N GLN A 192 -1.76 -8.21 -7.27
CA GLN A 192 -0.37 -7.80 -7.44
C GLN A 192 0.21 -8.21 -8.80
N ALA A 193 -0.15 -9.39 -9.30
CA ALA A 193 0.29 -9.82 -10.61
C ALA A 193 -0.18 -8.85 -11.71
N VAL A 194 -1.44 -8.42 -11.68
CA VAL A 194 -1.96 -7.45 -12.64
C VAL A 194 -1.35 -6.06 -12.42
N SER A 195 -1.34 -5.57 -11.18
CA SER A 195 -0.85 -4.22 -10.88
C SER A 195 0.62 -4.01 -11.26
N GLN A 196 1.47 -5.02 -11.04
CA GLN A 196 2.91 -4.88 -11.28
C GLN A 196 3.34 -5.21 -12.71
N TRP A 197 2.69 -6.18 -13.35
CA TRP A 197 3.20 -6.75 -14.59
C TRP A 197 2.37 -6.42 -15.82
N ALA A 198 1.15 -5.88 -15.68
CA ALA A 198 0.27 -5.62 -16.82
C ALA A 198 0.87 -4.64 -17.83
N SER A 199 1.54 -3.57 -17.38
CA SER A 199 2.21 -2.62 -18.27
C SER A 199 3.37 -3.25 -19.03
N ALA A 200 4.25 -3.98 -18.33
CA ALA A 200 5.38 -4.65 -18.93
C ALA A 200 4.94 -5.76 -19.92
N PHE A 201 3.88 -6.49 -19.59
CA PHE A 201 3.28 -7.48 -20.48
C PHE A 201 2.70 -6.83 -21.74
N ALA A 202 2.00 -5.70 -21.58
CA ALA A 202 1.41 -4.97 -22.71
C ALA A 202 2.51 -4.41 -23.64
N GLU A 203 3.59 -3.88 -23.10
CA GLU A 203 4.73 -3.39 -23.88
C GLU A 203 5.46 -4.52 -24.62
N GLN A 204 5.83 -5.58 -23.92
CA GLN A 204 6.67 -6.65 -24.48
C GLN A 204 5.86 -7.68 -25.28
N GLY A 205 4.62 -7.97 -24.84
CA GLY A 205 3.79 -8.99 -25.46
C GLY A 205 2.90 -8.48 -26.59
N LEU A 206 2.40 -7.25 -26.49
CA LEU A 206 1.49 -6.65 -27.47
C LEU A 206 2.16 -5.57 -28.33
N GLY A 207 3.39 -5.17 -28.02
CA GLY A 207 4.14 -4.15 -28.78
C GLY A 207 3.56 -2.74 -28.66
N ILE A 208 2.77 -2.45 -27.64
CA ILE A 208 2.23 -1.10 -27.40
C ILE A 208 3.23 -0.23 -26.65
N THR A 209 3.08 1.09 -26.73
CA THR A 209 3.97 2.00 -26.00
C THR A 209 3.79 1.85 -24.49
N LYS A 210 4.86 2.09 -23.73
CA LYS A 210 4.83 2.05 -22.27
C LYS A 210 3.74 2.95 -21.69
N THR A 211 3.58 4.15 -22.22
CA THR A 211 2.53 5.10 -21.79
C THR A 211 1.13 4.49 -21.91
N ILE A 212 0.82 3.85 -23.04
CA ILE A 212 -0.46 3.17 -23.24
C ILE A 212 -0.55 1.96 -22.29
N GLY A 213 0.54 1.20 -22.13
CA GLY A 213 0.62 0.06 -21.21
C GLY A 213 0.30 0.43 -19.77
N ASP A 214 0.82 1.56 -19.27
CA ASP A 214 0.55 2.07 -17.93
C ASP A 214 -0.92 2.50 -17.75
N LEU A 215 -1.51 3.15 -18.77
CA LEU A 215 -2.90 3.61 -18.73
C LEU A 215 -3.90 2.44 -18.83
N VAL A 216 -3.66 1.50 -19.75
CA VAL A 216 -4.59 0.37 -20.00
C VAL A 216 -4.38 -0.77 -19.00
N GLY A 217 -3.18 -0.97 -18.48
CA GLY A 217 -2.88 -1.98 -17.47
C GLY A 217 -3.23 -1.52 -16.06
N PRO A 218 -2.26 -1.06 -15.28
CA PRO A 218 -2.45 -0.79 -13.85
C PRO A 218 -3.47 0.31 -13.55
N MET A 219 -3.54 1.38 -14.37
CA MET A 219 -4.51 2.45 -14.13
C MET A 219 -5.95 1.98 -14.39
N ALA A 220 -6.23 1.33 -15.52
CA ALA A 220 -7.57 0.82 -15.81
C ALA A 220 -7.99 -0.24 -14.78
N PHE A 221 -7.08 -1.12 -14.36
CA PHE A 221 -7.34 -2.09 -13.30
C PHE A 221 -7.74 -1.40 -11.99
N SER A 222 -7.00 -0.38 -11.57
CA SER A 222 -7.29 0.37 -10.34
C SER A 222 -8.63 1.11 -10.40
N ILE A 223 -8.98 1.70 -11.55
CA ILE A 223 -10.30 2.33 -11.76
C ILE A 223 -11.42 1.31 -11.63
N LEU A 224 -11.31 0.17 -12.32
CA LEU A 224 -12.33 -0.88 -12.29
C LEU A 224 -12.50 -1.44 -10.88
N MET A 225 -11.40 -1.69 -10.18
CA MET A 225 -11.41 -2.20 -8.81
C MET A 225 -12.04 -1.18 -7.84
N GLY A 226 -11.65 0.09 -7.90
CA GLY A 226 -12.22 1.15 -7.06
C GLY A 226 -13.71 1.36 -7.31
N THR A 227 -14.12 1.37 -8.58
CA THR A 227 -15.51 1.51 -8.98
C THR A 227 -16.35 0.30 -8.54
N SER A 228 -15.82 -0.92 -8.71
CA SER A 228 -16.48 -2.15 -8.26
C SER A 228 -16.74 -2.15 -6.74
N ARG A 229 -15.77 -1.69 -5.94
CA ARG A 229 -15.92 -1.58 -4.49
C ARG A 229 -17.00 -0.56 -4.09
N LEU A 230 -17.07 0.59 -4.76
CA LEU A 230 -18.12 1.60 -4.52
C LEU A 230 -19.52 1.08 -4.89
N ILE A 231 -19.65 0.41 -6.04
CA ILE A 231 -20.92 -0.17 -6.48
C ILE A 231 -21.37 -1.30 -5.55
N SER A 232 -20.44 -2.15 -5.12
CA SER A 232 -20.73 -3.27 -4.21
C SER A 232 -21.40 -2.79 -2.91
N VAL A 233 -20.92 -1.70 -2.32
CA VAL A 233 -21.52 -1.11 -1.12
C VAL A 233 -22.97 -0.68 -1.39
N SER A 234 -23.19 0.04 -2.47
CA SER A 234 -24.53 0.53 -2.83
C SER A 234 -25.48 -0.63 -3.13
N TYR A 235 -24.98 -1.68 -3.81
CA TYR A 235 -25.77 -2.85 -4.18
C TYR A 235 -26.13 -3.70 -2.95
N THR A 236 -25.20 -3.93 -2.05
CA THR A 236 -25.43 -4.71 -0.82
C THR A 236 -26.51 -4.08 0.06
N HIS A 237 -26.53 -2.75 0.16
CA HIS A 237 -27.57 -2.03 0.90
C HIS A 237 -28.95 -2.03 0.23
N LEU A 238 -29.01 -2.14 -1.10
CA LEU A 238 -30.26 -2.12 -1.86
C LEU A 238 -30.91 -3.50 -2.02
N THR A 239 -30.11 -4.58 -1.99
CA THR A 239 -30.57 -5.91 -2.42
C THR A 239 -30.64 -6.96 -1.34
N LEU A 240 -29.95 -6.77 -0.20
CA LEU A 240 -30.12 -7.67 0.94
C LEU A 240 -31.35 -7.25 1.75
N PRO A 241 -32.43 -8.07 1.76
CA PRO A 241 -33.50 -7.84 2.72
C PRO A 241 -32.89 -7.96 4.12
N THR A 242 -33.15 -6.97 4.96
CA THR A 242 -32.88 -7.03 6.40
C THR A 242 -33.53 -8.29 6.95
N ILE A 243 -32.77 -9.38 7.04
CA ILE A 243 -33.16 -10.53 7.85
C ILE A 243 -32.99 -10.06 9.28
N ARG A 244 -34.11 -9.61 9.83
CA ARG A 244 -34.26 -9.35 11.27
C ARG A 244 -34.47 -10.67 11.99
#